data_db7aaad2c307310f5bbf177b114624f9
#
_entry.id   db7aaad2c307310f5bbf177b114624f9
#
_cell.length_a   1.000
_cell.length_b   1.000
_cell.length_c   1.000
_cell.angle_alpha   90.00
_cell.angle_beta   90.00
_cell.angle_gamma   90.00
#
_symmetry.space_group_name_H-M   'P 1'
#
loop_
_entity.id
_entity.type
_entity.pdbx_description
1 polymer ?
#
loop_
_entity_poly.entity_id
_entity_poly.type
_entity_poly.pdbx_seq_one_letter_code
_entity_poly.pdbx_strand_id
1 'polypeptide(L)'
;MPQGKIIRALSGFYYIESSHQVYQTRARGVFRKRGQSPLVGDIVDFTSDSLEEGVLEKIYPRKNALVRPPVSNVDIGVVVMSAVEPDVSTHLVDRFLVYLEGMEIQPVLLITKVDLLTSEQLQRLEAVKKKYQEVGYEVWYSSEVKDHQSEFLAPYKGKLVVFLGQSGVGKSTMLNQLIPELNQETGEISSALGRGKHTTRQVSLHEVEEVWIADTPGFSTVDFIGVEKEDLPYLFPEFEEYSSQCKFRECSHQHEPHCGVQEAVKEGKIWQERYDHYQDFYEEISQRKPMYQRKK
;
A
#
# COMPACT_ATOMS: atom_id res chain seq x y z
N MET A 1 -2.19 -30.55 -9.42
CA MET A 1 -2.49 -29.27 -10.08
C MET A 1 -1.35 -28.33 -9.79
N PRO A 2 -0.80 -27.64 -10.78
CA PRO A 2 0.20 -26.61 -10.54
C PRO A 2 -0.40 -25.46 -9.73
N GLN A 3 0.43 -24.85 -8.89
CA GLN A 3 0.13 -23.65 -8.14
C GLN A 3 0.86 -22.47 -8.77
N GLY A 4 0.25 -21.29 -8.76
CA GLY A 4 0.88 -20.08 -9.27
C GLY A 4 0.28 -18.81 -8.68
N LYS A 5 0.84 -17.68 -9.07
CA LYS A 5 0.40 -16.33 -8.66
C LYS A 5 -0.27 -15.62 -9.83
N ILE A 6 -1.44 -15.03 -9.62
CA ILE A 6 -2.07 -14.17 -10.63
C ILE A 6 -1.26 -12.88 -10.74
N ILE A 7 -0.62 -12.68 -11.89
CA ILE A 7 0.21 -11.49 -12.15
C ILE A 7 -0.51 -10.42 -12.97
N ARG A 8 -1.61 -10.77 -13.66
CA ARG A 8 -2.40 -9.82 -14.46
C ARG A 8 -3.82 -10.35 -14.64
N ALA A 9 -4.80 -9.44 -14.73
CA ALA A 9 -6.19 -9.76 -15.05
C ALA A 9 -6.67 -8.84 -16.19
N LEU A 10 -7.14 -9.40 -17.32
CA LEU A 10 -7.54 -8.68 -18.53
C LEU A 10 -8.75 -9.32 -19.18
N SER A 11 -9.81 -8.55 -19.36
CA SER A 11 -10.99 -8.97 -20.17
C SER A 11 -11.54 -10.35 -19.80
N GLY A 12 -11.51 -10.71 -18.49
CA GLY A 12 -11.99 -12.01 -17.99
C GLY A 12 -10.98 -13.14 -18.05
N PHE A 13 -9.76 -12.87 -18.50
CA PHE A 13 -8.63 -13.77 -18.39
C PHE A 13 -7.75 -13.40 -17.20
N TYR A 14 -7.13 -14.42 -16.63
CA TYR A 14 -6.15 -14.31 -15.54
C TYR A 14 -4.84 -14.94 -16.01
N TYR A 15 -3.77 -14.17 -15.92
CA TYR A 15 -2.44 -14.62 -16.27
C TYR A 15 -1.73 -15.05 -14.99
N ILE A 16 -1.35 -16.34 -14.95
CA ILE A 16 -0.77 -16.98 -13.78
C ILE A 16 0.68 -17.26 -14.07
N GLU A 17 1.58 -16.73 -13.23
CA GLU A 17 2.98 -17.12 -13.22
C GLU A 17 3.13 -18.42 -12.39
N SER A 18 3.78 -19.42 -12.97
CA SER A 18 4.14 -20.67 -12.31
C SER A 18 5.38 -21.26 -12.95
N SER A 19 6.42 -21.54 -12.16
CA SER A 19 7.69 -22.11 -12.62
C SER A 19 8.33 -21.33 -13.78
N HIS A 20 8.36 -20.00 -13.69
CA HIS A 20 8.89 -19.07 -14.70
C HIS A 20 8.15 -19.10 -16.05
N GLN A 21 6.93 -19.60 -16.06
CA GLN A 21 6.05 -19.57 -17.23
C GLN A 21 4.74 -18.86 -16.89
N VAL A 22 4.18 -18.19 -17.89
CA VAL A 22 2.91 -17.48 -17.75
C VAL A 22 1.80 -18.22 -18.50
N TYR A 23 0.77 -18.59 -17.77
CA TYR A 23 -0.40 -19.33 -18.27
C TYR A 23 -1.61 -18.40 -18.34
N GLN A 24 -2.26 -18.36 -19.51
CA GLN A 24 -3.54 -17.66 -19.65
C GLN A 24 -4.68 -18.58 -19.21
N THR A 25 -5.49 -18.13 -18.25
CA THR A 25 -6.57 -18.95 -17.66
C THR A 25 -7.87 -18.17 -17.61
N ARG A 26 -8.96 -18.93 -17.44
CA ARG A 26 -10.29 -18.37 -17.14
C ARG A 26 -10.78 -18.86 -15.78
N ALA A 27 -11.47 -17.99 -15.05
CA ALA A 27 -12.09 -18.38 -13.79
C ALA A 27 -13.38 -19.16 -14.06
N ARG A 28 -13.61 -20.23 -13.27
CA ARG A 28 -14.90 -20.96 -13.29
C ARG A 28 -16.04 -20.07 -12.77
N GLY A 29 -17.21 -20.21 -13.33
CA GLY A 29 -18.40 -19.46 -12.92
C GLY A 29 -18.81 -19.66 -11.46
N VAL A 30 -18.31 -20.70 -10.78
CA VAL A 30 -18.52 -20.96 -9.35
C VAL A 30 -17.95 -19.87 -8.46
N PHE A 31 -16.82 -19.24 -8.84
CA PHE A 31 -16.24 -18.15 -8.06
C PHE A 31 -17.20 -16.95 -8.00
N ARG A 32 -17.80 -16.61 -9.14
CA ARG A 32 -18.79 -15.52 -9.21
C ARG A 32 -20.04 -15.82 -8.37
N LYS A 33 -20.48 -17.09 -8.37
CA LYS A 33 -21.63 -17.52 -7.54
C LYS A 33 -21.33 -17.44 -6.04
N ARG A 34 -20.07 -17.63 -5.64
CA ARG A 34 -19.60 -17.54 -4.25
C ARG A 34 -19.22 -16.11 -3.82
N GLY A 35 -19.39 -15.12 -4.71
CA GLY A 35 -18.96 -13.75 -4.44
C GLY A 35 -17.44 -13.56 -4.37
N GLN A 36 -16.67 -14.55 -4.82
CA GLN A 36 -15.21 -14.50 -4.88
C GLN A 36 -14.79 -14.05 -6.27
N SER A 37 -14.14 -12.90 -6.37
CA SER A 37 -13.48 -12.46 -7.61
C SER A 37 -11.98 -12.68 -7.47
N PRO A 38 -11.33 -13.37 -8.43
CA PRO A 38 -9.89 -13.48 -8.43
C PRO A 38 -9.26 -12.08 -8.55
N LEU A 39 -8.17 -11.85 -7.82
CA LEU A 39 -7.42 -10.60 -7.81
C LEU A 39 -5.98 -10.86 -8.26
N VAL A 40 -5.34 -9.84 -8.77
CA VAL A 40 -3.88 -9.83 -8.95
C VAL A 40 -3.21 -10.01 -7.59
N GLY A 41 -2.20 -10.86 -7.50
CA GLY A 41 -1.57 -11.26 -6.25
C GLY A 41 -2.15 -12.53 -5.60
N ASP A 42 -3.31 -13.05 -6.06
CA ASP A 42 -3.85 -14.31 -5.53
C ASP A 42 -2.92 -15.50 -5.84
N ILE A 43 -2.77 -16.36 -4.85
CA ILE A 43 -2.20 -17.68 -5.03
C ILE A 43 -3.33 -18.64 -5.40
N VAL A 44 -3.13 -19.39 -6.46
CA VAL A 44 -4.19 -20.21 -7.07
C VAL A 44 -3.68 -21.57 -7.51
N ASP A 45 -4.58 -22.58 -7.52
CA ASP A 45 -4.39 -23.80 -8.29
C ASP A 45 -5.10 -23.65 -9.65
N PHE A 46 -4.49 -24.16 -10.68
CA PHE A 46 -5.05 -24.14 -12.02
C PHE A 46 -4.76 -25.43 -12.78
N THR A 47 -5.51 -25.67 -13.86
CA THR A 47 -5.23 -26.71 -14.85
C THR A 47 -5.00 -26.04 -16.18
N SER A 48 -4.07 -26.59 -16.98
CA SER A 48 -3.79 -26.06 -18.31
C SER A 48 -3.19 -27.17 -19.18
N ASP A 49 -3.66 -27.28 -20.40
CA ASP A 49 -3.11 -28.17 -21.41
C ASP A 49 -2.08 -27.44 -22.30
N SER A 50 -2.05 -26.09 -22.24
CA SER A 50 -1.13 -25.23 -22.98
C SER A 50 -0.92 -23.91 -22.23
N LEU A 51 -0.02 -23.05 -22.70
CA LEU A 51 0.17 -21.72 -22.09
C LEU A 51 -1.03 -20.77 -22.31
N GLU A 52 -1.89 -21.06 -23.30
CA GLU A 52 -2.98 -20.18 -23.73
C GLU A 52 -4.35 -20.62 -23.22
N GLU A 53 -4.50 -21.88 -22.80
CA GLU A 53 -5.78 -22.45 -22.40
C GLU A 53 -5.70 -23.10 -21.01
N GLY A 54 -6.11 -22.37 -19.99
CA GLY A 54 -6.15 -22.87 -18.63
C GLY A 54 -7.41 -22.50 -17.89
N VAL A 55 -7.66 -23.19 -16.79
CA VAL A 55 -8.81 -23.00 -15.92
C VAL A 55 -8.33 -22.82 -14.48
N LEU A 56 -8.74 -21.71 -13.85
CA LEU A 56 -8.52 -21.45 -12.45
C LEU A 56 -9.45 -22.34 -11.62
N GLU A 57 -8.88 -23.15 -10.76
CA GLU A 57 -9.59 -24.19 -9.99
C GLU A 57 -9.84 -23.80 -8.54
N LYS A 58 -8.87 -23.13 -7.91
CA LYS A 58 -8.92 -22.76 -6.50
C LYS A 58 -8.21 -21.43 -6.25
N ILE A 59 -8.76 -20.62 -5.36
CA ILE A 59 -8.11 -19.42 -4.80
C ILE A 59 -7.80 -19.76 -3.34
N TYR A 60 -6.56 -19.54 -2.94
CA TYR A 60 -6.13 -19.71 -1.56
C TYR A 60 -6.59 -18.53 -0.68
N PRO A 61 -6.69 -18.72 0.65
CA PRO A 61 -6.97 -17.62 1.56
C PRO A 61 -5.95 -16.48 1.38
N ARG A 62 -6.45 -15.27 1.31
CA ARG A 62 -5.66 -14.06 1.26
C ARG A 62 -5.23 -13.63 2.66
N LYS A 63 -4.00 -13.17 2.84
CA LYS A 63 -3.58 -12.48 4.07
C LYS A 63 -4.20 -11.09 4.17
N ASN A 64 -4.28 -10.38 3.04
CA ASN A 64 -4.95 -9.09 2.89
C ASN A 64 -5.43 -8.89 1.45
N ALA A 65 -6.27 -7.89 1.23
CA ALA A 65 -6.69 -7.47 -0.11
C ALA A 65 -7.03 -5.97 -0.11
N LEU A 66 -6.29 -5.21 -0.90
CA LEU A 66 -6.59 -3.80 -1.12
C LEU A 66 -7.83 -3.68 -2.03
N VAL A 67 -8.66 -2.67 -1.76
CA VAL A 67 -9.86 -2.38 -2.58
C VAL A 67 -9.48 -1.54 -3.80
N ARG A 68 -8.57 -0.63 -3.60
CA ARG A 68 -8.00 0.27 -4.63
C ARG A 68 -6.53 0.48 -4.35
N PRO A 69 -5.63 0.00 -5.20
CA PRO A 69 -5.89 -0.90 -6.34
C PRO A 69 -6.35 -2.30 -5.88
N PRO A 70 -7.10 -3.06 -6.70
CA PRO A 70 -7.56 -4.41 -6.34
C PRO A 70 -6.40 -5.42 -6.44
N VAL A 71 -5.59 -5.49 -5.40
CA VAL A 71 -4.42 -6.38 -5.25
C VAL A 71 -4.53 -7.13 -3.94
N SER A 72 -4.20 -8.41 -3.96
CA SER A 72 -4.20 -9.28 -2.77
C SER A 72 -2.78 -9.70 -2.38
N ASN A 73 -2.63 -10.15 -1.14
CA ASN A 73 -1.39 -10.70 -0.59
C ASN A 73 -0.20 -9.71 -0.68
N VAL A 74 -0.48 -8.43 -0.44
CA VAL A 74 0.53 -7.38 -0.42
C VAL A 74 1.39 -7.52 0.83
N ASP A 75 2.71 -7.41 0.68
CA ASP A 75 3.66 -7.44 1.79
C ASP A 75 4.10 -6.04 2.21
N ILE A 76 4.37 -5.19 1.24
CA ILE A 76 4.97 -3.86 1.45
C ILE A 76 4.11 -2.80 0.78
N GLY A 77 3.79 -1.75 1.51
CA GLY A 77 3.13 -0.55 1.01
C GLY A 77 4.10 0.63 0.98
N VAL A 78 4.59 1.00 -0.20
CA VAL A 78 5.42 2.19 -0.38
C VAL A 78 4.53 3.41 -0.52
N VAL A 79 4.48 4.23 0.53
CA VAL A 79 3.72 5.49 0.55
C VAL A 79 4.58 6.57 -0.10
N VAL A 80 4.21 6.97 -1.31
CA VAL A 80 4.92 7.99 -2.08
C VAL A 80 4.32 9.36 -1.81
N MET A 81 5.15 10.25 -1.30
CA MET A 81 4.80 11.64 -1.03
C MET A 81 5.74 12.56 -1.80
N SER A 82 5.26 13.74 -2.14
CA SER A 82 6.07 14.77 -2.79
C SER A 82 6.54 15.78 -1.78
N ALA A 83 7.79 16.21 -1.86
CA ALA A 83 8.31 17.29 -1.02
C ALA A 83 7.69 18.64 -1.39
N VAL A 84 7.28 18.81 -2.67
CA VAL A 84 6.60 20.00 -3.18
C VAL A 84 5.58 19.61 -4.26
N GLU A 85 4.50 20.37 -4.37
CA GLU A 85 3.48 20.26 -5.42
C GLU A 85 2.97 18.83 -5.67
N PRO A 86 2.17 18.28 -4.74
CA PRO A 86 1.68 18.85 -3.47
C PRO A 86 2.72 18.75 -2.35
N ASP A 87 2.69 19.68 -1.40
CA ASP A 87 3.57 19.64 -0.23
C ASP A 87 3.29 18.41 0.64
N VAL A 88 4.31 17.93 1.35
CA VAL A 88 4.16 16.82 2.28
C VAL A 88 3.14 17.18 3.35
N SER A 89 2.10 16.37 3.45
CA SER A 89 1.13 16.41 4.52
C SER A 89 1.36 15.24 5.47
N THR A 90 1.89 15.50 6.64
CA THR A 90 2.11 14.51 7.70
C THR A 90 0.81 13.82 8.12
N HIS A 91 -0.31 14.54 8.15
CA HIS A 91 -1.64 13.99 8.38
C HIS A 91 -2.03 12.95 7.32
N LEU A 92 -1.74 13.20 6.05
CA LEU A 92 -2.02 12.24 4.99
C LEU A 92 -1.03 11.05 5.03
N VAL A 93 0.23 11.28 5.37
CA VAL A 93 1.21 10.21 5.61
C VAL A 93 0.68 9.28 6.69
N ASP A 94 0.32 9.80 7.86
CA ASP A 94 -0.18 9.02 8.98
C ASP A 94 -1.46 8.25 8.64
N ARG A 95 -2.33 8.85 7.81
CA ARG A 95 -3.53 8.18 7.32
C ARG A 95 -3.20 6.95 6.46
N PHE A 96 -2.18 7.03 5.58
CA PHE A 96 -1.71 5.88 4.82
C PHE A 96 -1.06 4.83 5.73
N LEU A 97 -0.25 5.27 6.71
CA LEU A 97 0.40 4.38 7.67
C LEU A 97 -0.64 3.56 8.45
N VAL A 98 -1.61 4.23 9.07
CA VAL A 98 -2.71 3.59 9.79
C VAL A 98 -3.49 2.59 8.92
N TYR A 99 -3.74 2.95 7.65
CA TYR A 99 -4.40 2.04 6.72
C TYR A 99 -3.56 0.78 6.44
N LEU A 100 -2.27 0.93 6.22
CA LEU A 100 -1.37 -0.20 5.95
C LEU A 100 -1.18 -1.08 7.19
N GLU A 101 -0.98 -0.48 8.37
CA GLU A 101 -0.90 -1.21 9.64
C GLU A 101 -2.18 -2.02 9.89
N GLY A 102 -3.36 -1.42 9.68
CA GLY A 102 -4.65 -2.11 9.81
C GLY A 102 -4.88 -3.25 8.81
N MET A 103 -4.12 -3.27 7.71
CA MET A 103 -4.12 -4.35 6.71
C MET A 103 -2.97 -5.35 6.90
N GLU A 104 -2.17 -5.21 7.96
CA GLU A 104 -0.95 -6.00 8.20
C GLU A 104 0.03 -5.93 7.02
N ILE A 105 0.16 -4.74 6.42
CA ILE A 105 1.09 -4.45 5.32
C ILE A 105 2.20 -3.55 5.86
N GLN A 106 3.45 -3.97 5.73
CA GLN A 106 4.60 -3.19 6.20
C GLN A 106 4.71 -1.87 5.42
N PRO A 107 4.64 -0.70 6.08
CA PRO A 107 4.78 0.59 5.42
C PRO A 107 6.25 0.95 5.16
N VAL A 108 6.46 1.63 4.03
CA VAL A 108 7.74 2.30 3.70
C VAL A 108 7.40 3.67 3.16
N LEU A 109 8.08 4.72 3.62
CA LEU A 109 7.89 6.07 3.12
C LEU A 109 8.91 6.38 2.00
N LEU A 110 8.43 6.95 0.91
CA LEU A 110 9.24 7.41 -0.21
C LEU A 110 8.92 8.86 -0.55
N ILE A 111 9.88 9.74 -0.37
CA ILE A 111 9.72 11.17 -0.61
C ILE A 111 10.39 11.56 -1.93
N THR A 112 9.63 12.16 -2.81
CA THR A 112 10.06 12.58 -4.16
C THR A 112 10.27 14.10 -4.25
N LYS A 113 10.88 14.57 -5.33
CA LYS A 113 11.09 15.98 -5.68
C LYS A 113 11.88 16.77 -4.62
N VAL A 114 12.74 16.11 -3.88
CA VAL A 114 13.59 16.73 -2.85
C VAL A 114 14.59 17.70 -3.48
N ASP A 115 14.97 17.45 -4.74
CA ASP A 115 15.83 18.30 -5.57
C ASP A 115 15.26 19.70 -5.85
N LEU A 116 13.96 19.90 -5.65
CA LEU A 116 13.29 21.19 -5.83
C LEU A 116 13.24 22.04 -4.56
N LEU A 117 13.71 21.50 -3.42
CA LEU A 117 13.67 22.20 -2.14
C LEU A 117 14.79 23.24 -1.99
N THR A 118 14.49 24.34 -1.32
CA THR A 118 15.50 25.21 -0.76
C THR A 118 16.21 24.54 0.43
N SER A 119 17.39 25.03 0.80
CA SER A 119 18.14 24.47 1.95
C SER A 119 17.34 24.52 3.26
N GLU A 120 16.53 25.55 3.49
CA GLU A 120 15.68 25.66 4.67
C GLU A 120 14.53 24.64 4.66
N GLN A 121 13.89 24.43 3.51
CA GLN A 121 12.84 23.43 3.35
C GLN A 121 13.39 22.00 3.51
N LEU A 122 14.57 21.75 2.96
CA LEU A 122 15.24 20.46 3.12
C LEU A 122 15.54 20.16 4.60
N GLN A 123 16.06 21.16 5.34
CA GLN A 123 16.33 20.99 6.78
C GLN A 123 15.06 20.66 7.58
N ARG A 124 13.92 21.28 7.25
CA ARG A 124 12.62 20.95 7.85
C ARG A 124 12.19 19.52 7.50
N LEU A 125 12.33 19.13 6.25
CA LEU A 125 11.97 17.79 5.78
C LEU A 125 12.82 16.71 6.45
N GLU A 126 14.13 16.96 6.64
CA GLU A 126 15.02 16.05 7.37
C GLU A 126 14.57 15.85 8.83
N ALA A 127 14.10 16.88 9.49
CA ALA A 127 13.54 16.75 10.83
C ALA A 127 12.29 15.87 10.85
N VAL A 128 11.40 15.98 9.84
CA VAL A 128 10.22 15.12 9.68
C VAL A 128 10.64 13.68 9.36
N LYS A 129 11.58 13.47 8.41
CA LYS A 129 12.13 12.16 8.09
C LYS A 129 12.64 11.46 9.35
N LYS A 130 13.43 12.17 10.16
CA LYS A 130 13.97 11.65 11.41
C LYS A 130 12.87 11.22 12.39
N LYS A 131 11.78 11.99 12.50
CA LYS A 131 10.65 11.64 13.38
C LYS A 131 9.98 10.32 12.97
N TYR A 132 9.74 10.09 11.68
CA TYR A 132 9.19 8.82 11.21
C TYR A 132 10.17 7.66 11.43
N GLN A 133 11.48 7.88 11.26
CA GLN A 133 12.51 6.88 11.55
C GLN A 133 12.59 6.53 13.05
N GLU A 134 12.41 7.51 13.95
CA GLU A 134 12.34 7.30 15.41
C GLU A 134 11.13 6.43 15.79
N VAL A 135 10.01 6.52 15.07
CA VAL A 135 8.85 5.62 15.22
C VAL A 135 9.15 4.20 14.72
N GLY A 136 10.14 4.02 13.84
CA GLY A 136 10.52 2.73 13.28
C GLY A 136 10.19 2.57 11.80
N TYR A 137 9.67 3.59 11.13
CA TYR A 137 9.39 3.52 9.70
C TYR A 137 10.66 3.71 8.86
N GLU A 138 10.76 2.93 7.81
CA GLU A 138 11.78 3.10 6.80
C GLU A 138 11.41 4.29 5.90
N VAL A 139 12.36 5.22 5.69
CA VAL A 139 12.12 6.45 4.91
C VAL A 139 13.24 6.68 3.91
N TRP A 140 12.89 6.73 2.63
CA TRP A 140 13.78 6.95 1.51
C TRP A 140 13.47 8.24 0.76
N TYR A 141 14.49 8.84 0.15
CA TYR A 141 14.30 9.81 -0.92
C TYR A 141 14.35 9.11 -2.27
N SER A 142 13.62 9.62 -3.26
CA SER A 142 13.62 9.06 -4.61
C SER A 142 14.99 9.09 -5.28
N SER A 143 15.84 10.05 -4.94
CA SER A 143 17.24 10.10 -5.39
C SER A 143 18.05 8.94 -4.81
N GLU A 144 17.87 8.62 -3.52
CA GLU A 144 18.54 7.49 -2.88
C GLU A 144 18.16 6.18 -3.55
N VAL A 145 16.86 5.96 -3.82
CA VAL A 145 16.39 4.76 -4.53
C VAL A 145 16.94 4.70 -5.96
N LYS A 146 17.08 5.83 -6.62
CA LYS A 146 17.67 5.89 -7.97
C LYS A 146 19.13 5.44 -7.98
N ASP A 147 19.90 5.88 -7.01
CA ASP A 147 21.34 5.61 -6.95
C ASP A 147 21.65 4.24 -6.33
N HIS A 148 20.72 3.68 -5.50
CA HIS A 148 20.88 2.47 -4.73
C HIS A 148 19.68 1.52 -4.85
N GLN A 149 19.17 1.29 -6.09
CA GLN A 149 17.97 0.48 -6.33
C GLN A 149 18.05 -0.90 -5.70
N SER A 150 19.16 -1.60 -5.89
CA SER A 150 19.32 -2.95 -5.33
C SER A 150 19.33 -2.99 -3.80
N GLU A 151 19.85 -1.94 -3.14
CA GLU A 151 19.80 -1.81 -1.68
C GLU A 151 18.36 -1.60 -1.20
N PHE A 152 17.59 -0.77 -1.91
CA PHE A 152 16.18 -0.53 -1.64
C PHE A 152 15.34 -1.81 -1.81
N LEU A 153 15.59 -2.60 -2.85
CA LEU A 153 14.81 -3.81 -3.15
C LEU A 153 15.25 -5.05 -2.35
N ALA A 154 16.51 -5.12 -1.93
CA ALA A 154 17.06 -6.33 -1.29
C ALA A 154 16.24 -6.88 -0.09
N PRO A 155 15.68 -6.06 0.83
CA PRO A 155 14.88 -6.56 1.95
C PRO A 155 13.53 -7.15 1.53
N TYR A 156 13.11 -6.91 0.28
CA TYR A 156 11.77 -7.25 -0.22
C TYR A 156 11.76 -8.42 -1.21
N LYS A 157 12.87 -9.16 -1.37
CA LYS A 157 12.93 -10.34 -2.22
C LYS A 157 11.84 -11.35 -1.88
N GLY A 158 11.16 -11.86 -2.91
CA GLY A 158 10.01 -12.75 -2.79
C GLY A 158 8.70 -12.08 -2.34
N LYS A 159 8.72 -10.79 -1.99
CA LYS A 159 7.57 -10.02 -1.50
C LYS A 159 6.84 -9.28 -2.62
N LEU A 160 5.58 -8.93 -2.36
CA LEU A 160 4.75 -8.09 -3.22
C LEU A 160 4.70 -6.66 -2.68
N VAL A 161 5.17 -5.73 -3.49
CA VAL A 161 5.26 -4.29 -3.20
C VAL A 161 4.21 -3.52 -3.98
N VAL A 162 3.49 -2.63 -3.32
CA VAL A 162 2.51 -1.71 -3.94
C VAL A 162 2.90 -0.26 -3.64
N PHE A 163 2.83 0.61 -4.65
CA PHE A 163 3.08 2.04 -4.51
C PHE A 163 1.77 2.80 -4.32
N LEU A 164 1.64 3.51 -3.21
CA LEU A 164 0.46 4.27 -2.79
C LEU A 164 0.79 5.77 -2.71
N GLY A 165 -0.21 6.63 -2.81
CA GLY A 165 -0.02 8.08 -2.68
C GLY A 165 -0.88 8.87 -3.66
N GLN A 166 -0.97 10.18 -3.48
CA GLN A 166 -1.80 11.08 -4.30
C GLN A 166 -1.37 11.13 -5.77
N SER A 167 -2.23 11.68 -6.61
CA SER A 167 -1.86 12.00 -8.01
C SER A 167 -0.81 13.10 -8.02
N GLY A 168 0.16 12.98 -8.95
CA GLY A 168 1.21 14.00 -9.13
C GLY A 168 2.41 13.91 -8.17
N VAL A 169 2.41 12.99 -7.21
CA VAL A 169 3.55 12.81 -6.27
C VAL A 169 4.77 12.09 -6.86
N GLY A 170 4.74 11.68 -8.14
CA GLY A 170 5.89 11.03 -8.79
C GLY A 170 5.87 9.51 -8.81
N LYS A 171 4.76 8.83 -8.42
CA LYS A 171 4.66 7.36 -8.45
C LYS A 171 5.02 6.74 -9.80
N SER A 172 4.42 7.23 -10.89
CA SER A 172 4.69 6.71 -12.23
C SER A 172 6.14 6.90 -12.66
N THR A 173 6.77 7.99 -12.23
CA THR A 173 8.19 8.24 -12.47
C THR A 173 9.05 7.19 -11.76
N MET A 174 8.73 6.89 -10.49
CA MET A 174 9.43 5.86 -9.73
C MET A 174 9.20 4.46 -10.30
N LEU A 175 7.96 4.12 -10.67
CA LEU A 175 7.65 2.83 -11.30
C LEU A 175 8.39 2.66 -12.63
N ASN A 176 8.40 3.69 -13.49
CA ASN A 176 9.13 3.66 -14.75
C ASN A 176 10.66 3.55 -14.57
N GLN A 177 11.18 4.03 -13.45
CA GLN A 177 12.59 3.88 -13.10
C GLN A 177 12.90 2.45 -12.63
N LEU A 178 12.06 1.89 -11.74
CA LEU A 178 12.22 0.55 -11.20
C LEU A 178 11.90 -0.54 -12.25
N ILE A 179 10.97 -0.28 -13.16
CA ILE A 179 10.47 -1.20 -14.18
C ILE A 179 10.62 -0.54 -15.56
N PRO A 180 11.80 -0.57 -16.18
CA PRO A 180 12.06 0.12 -17.45
C PRO A 180 11.14 -0.32 -18.60
N GLU A 181 10.62 -1.56 -18.57
CA GLU A 181 9.70 -2.11 -19.57
C GLU A 181 8.39 -1.33 -19.67
N LEU A 182 7.92 -0.70 -18.59
CA LEU A 182 6.70 0.12 -18.60
C LEU A 182 6.77 1.30 -19.58
N ASN A 183 7.96 1.85 -19.82
CA ASN A 183 8.16 2.93 -20.77
C ASN A 183 8.00 2.46 -22.23
N GLN A 184 8.31 1.21 -22.52
CA GLN A 184 8.20 0.64 -23.87
C GLN A 184 6.74 0.37 -24.24
N GLU A 185 5.95 -0.19 -23.31
CA GLU A 185 4.52 -0.46 -23.53
C GLU A 185 3.72 0.83 -23.76
N THR A 186 4.03 1.91 -23.05
CA THR A 186 3.36 3.21 -23.26
C THR A 186 3.68 3.84 -24.62
N GLY A 187 4.87 3.62 -25.15
CA GLY A 187 5.32 4.08 -26.47
C GLY A 187 4.60 3.38 -27.62
N GLU A 188 4.43 2.08 -27.57
CA GLU A 188 3.77 1.29 -28.62
C GLU A 188 2.24 1.49 -28.63
N ILE A 189 1.59 1.57 -27.47
CA ILE A 189 0.14 1.79 -27.37
C ILE A 189 -0.24 3.20 -27.84
N SER A 190 0.59 4.21 -27.60
CA SER A 190 0.33 5.58 -28.04
C SER A 190 0.41 5.74 -29.56
N SER A 191 1.16 4.89 -30.27
CA SER A 191 1.28 4.89 -31.72
C SER A 191 0.17 4.09 -32.43
N ALA A 192 -0.43 3.09 -31.76
CA ALA A 192 -1.42 2.18 -32.35
C ALA A 192 -2.88 2.57 -32.09
N LEU A 193 -3.17 3.40 -31.08
CA LEU A 193 -4.52 3.82 -30.70
C LEU A 193 -4.66 5.36 -30.78
N GLY A 194 -4.96 5.85 -31.97
CA GLY A 194 -5.52 7.18 -32.15
C GLY A 194 -6.79 7.35 -31.32
N ARG A 195 -6.74 8.23 -30.31
CA ARG A 195 -7.88 8.84 -29.58
C ARG A 195 -9.07 7.93 -29.31
N GLY A 196 -9.13 7.30 -28.17
CA GLY A 196 -10.34 6.62 -27.71
C GLY A 196 -10.35 6.33 -26.22
N LYS A 197 -11.01 7.18 -25.45
CA LYS A 197 -11.76 7.01 -24.20
C LYS A 197 -11.43 5.79 -23.33
N HIS A 198 -11.09 6.09 -22.03
CA HIS A 198 -11.18 5.21 -20.86
C HIS A 198 -10.41 3.89 -20.97
N THR A 199 -9.09 3.97 -20.94
CA THR A 199 -8.29 2.85 -20.46
C THR A 199 -8.58 2.68 -18.97
N THR A 200 -9.41 1.69 -18.64
CA THR A 200 -9.47 1.13 -17.31
C THR A 200 -8.05 0.66 -17.02
N ARG A 201 -7.30 1.45 -16.26
CA ARG A 201 -5.91 1.14 -15.92
C ARG A 201 -5.90 -0.17 -15.16
N GLN A 202 -5.27 -1.15 -15.74
CA GLN A 202 -5.24 -2.51 -15.30
C GLN A 202 -4.08 -2.69 -14.34
N VAL A 203 -4.28 -3.47 -13.28
CA VAL A 203 -3.19 -3.85 -12.38
C VAL A 203 -2.40 -4.98 -13.02
N SER A 204 -1.08 -4.86 -13.02
CA SER A 204 -0.15 -5.93 -13.38
C SER A 204 1.01 -5.98 -12.38
N LEU A 205 1.58 -7.18 -12.21
CA LEU A 205 2.78 -7.40 -11.40
C LEU A 205 3.97 -7.56 -12.34
N HIS A 206 5.06 -6.91 -12.00
CA HIS A 206 6.34 -7.02 -12.67
C HIS A 206 7.38 -7.53 -11.66
N GLU A 207 8.21 -8.46 -12.08
CA GLU A 207 9.28 -8.98 -11.24
C GLU A 207 10.58 -8.22 -11.52
N VAL A 208 11.13 -7.60 -10.49
CA VAL A 208 12.39 -6.85 -10.53
C VAL A 208 13.27 -7.34 -9.40
N GLU A 209 14.44 -7.89 -9.68
CA GLU A 209 15.39 -8.39 -8.68
C GLU A 209 14.73 -9.33 -7.63
N GLU A 210 13.88 -10.25 -8.09
CA GLU A 210 13.07 -11.17 -7.25
C GLU A 210 11.99 -10.48 -6.40
N VAL A 211 11.68 -9.20 -6.62
CA VAL A 211 10.60 -8.46 -5.96
C VAL A 211 9.44 -8.28 -6.93
N TRP A 212 8.23 -8.60 -6.49
CA TRP A 212 7.03 -8.34 -7.27
C TRP A 212 6.56 -6.90 -7.04
N ILE A 213 6.52 -6.09 -8.08
CA ILE A 213 6.05 -4.70 -8.02
C ILE A 213 4.73 -4.60 -8.76
N ALA A 214 3.70 -4.07 -8.09
CA ALA A 214 2.42 -3.81 -8.72
C ALA A 214 2.41 -2.46 -9.43
N ASP A 215 2.23 -2.47 -10.78
CA ASP A 215 1.85 -1.28 -11.51
C ASP A 215 0.38 -0.99 -11.27
N THR A 216 0.12 0.09 -10.55
CA THR A 216 -1.23 0.45 -10.13
C THR A 216 -1.54 1.89 -10.53
N PRO A 217 -2.74 2.14 -11.10
CA PRO A 217 -3.20 3.52 -11.31
C PRO A 217 -3.31 4.24 -9.97
N GLY A 218 -2.90 5.48 -9.94
CA GLY A 218 -2.78 6.31 -8.75
C GLY A 218 -3.94 6.18 -7.76
N PHE A 219 -3.59 5.87 -6.53
CA PHE A 219 -4.48 5.78 -5.38
C PHE A 219 -4.39 7.10 -4.60
N SER A 220 -5.48 7.85 -4.54
CA SER A 220 -5.46 9.22 -4.04
C SER A 220 -6.18 9.44 -2.72
N THR A 221 -7.01 8.49 -2.30
CA THR A 221 -7.81 8.62 -1.06
C THR A 221 -7.78 7.33 -0.28
N VAL A 222 -7.55 7.44 1.02
CA VAL A 222 -7.57 6.33 1.97
C VAL A 222 -8.72 6.56 2.94
N ASP A 223 -9.67 5.64 2.92
CA ASP A 223 -10.71 5.57 3.93
C ASP A 223 -10.34 4.46 4.93
N PHE A 224 -10.57 4.67 6.21
CA PHE A 224 -10.31 3.66 7.24
C PHE A 224 -11.34 2.52 7.20
N ILE A 225 -11.52 1.90 6.03
CA ILE A 225 -12.48 0.78 5.84
C ILE A 225 -11.99 -0.42 6.65
N GLY A 226 -12.84 -0.88 7.59
CA GLY A 226 -12.51 -2.04 8.45
C GLY A 226 -11.66 -1.72 9.66
N VAL A 227 -11.32 -0.45 9.92
CA VAL A 227 -10.67 -0.01 11.15
C VAL A 227 -11.75 0.50 12.10
N GLU A 228 -11.87 -0.13 13.26
CA GLU A 228 -12.73 0.32 14.34
C GLU A 228 -11.93 1.24 15.28
N LYS A 229 -12.62 2.10 16.04
CA LYS A 229 -11.93 3.05 16.95
C LYS A 229 -11.14 2.35 18.05
N GLU A 230 -11.59 1.17 18.45
CA GLU A 230 -10.94 0.31 19.45
C GLU A 230 -9.60 -0.25 18.95
N ASP A 231 -9.44 -0.43 17.62
CA ASP A 231 -8.22 -0.94 16.99
C ASP A 231 -7.20 0.18 16.75
N LEU A 232 -7.66 1.43 16.62
CA LEU A 232 -6.82 2.56 16.21
C LEU A 232 -5.57 2.79 17.08
N PRO A 233 -5.60 2.64 18.44
CA PRO A 233 -4.41 2.79 19.26
C PRO A 233 -3.27 1.81 18.89
N TYR A 234 -3.62 0.62 18.41
CA TYR A 234 -2.65 -0.42 18.03
C TYR A 234 -2.04 -0.18 16.64
N LEU A 235 -2.59 0.75 15.87
CA LEU A 235 -2.10 1.16 14.55
C LEU A 235 -1.13 2.36 14.61
N PHE A 236 -0.74 2.76 15.84
CA PHE A 236 0.31 3.71 16.14
C PHE A 236 1.41 3.00 16.91
N PRO A 237 2.43 2.42 16.23
CA PRO A 237 3.43 1.54 16.86
C PRO A 237 4.13 2.17 18.08
N GLU A 238 4.34 3.48 18.05
CA GLU A 238 4.96 4.22 19.15
C GLU A 238 4.11 4.27 20.43
N PHE A 239 2.82 3.92 20.36
CA PHE A 239 1.97 3.85 21.57
C PHE A 239 2.20 2.57 22.36
N GLU A 240 2.68 1.49 21.73
CA GLU A 240 2.81 0.16 22.36
C GLU A 240 3.64 0.22 23.65
N GLU A 241 4.80 0.88 23.62
CA GLU A 241 5.70 1.00 24.77
C GLU A 241 5.01 1.66 25.98
N TYR A 242 4.18 2.70 25.73
CA TYR A 242 3.59 3.52 26.80
C TYR A 242 2.18 3.07 27.19
N SER A 243 1.51 2.29 26.37
CA SER A 243 0.16 1.76 26.64
C SER A 243 0.13 0.87 27.88
N SER A 244 1.21 0.15 28.15
CA SER A 244 1.35 -0.69 29.35
C SER A 244 1.34 0.12 30.66
N GLN A 245 1.61 1.42 30.61
CA GLN A 245 1.66 2.36 31.73
C GLN A 245 0.31 3.02 31.99
N CYS A 246 -0.71 2.77 31.16
CA CYS A 246 -2.04 3.31 31.37
C CYS A 246 -2.74 2.67 32.55
N LYS A 247 -3.48 3.48 33.33
CA LYS A 247 -4.30 2.97 34.44
C LYS A 247 -5.41 2.03 33.98
N PHE A 248 -5.97 2.23 32.81
CA PHE A 248 -7.09 1.48 32.26
C PHE A 248 -6.61 0.53 31.16
N ARG A 249 -7.13 -0.69 31.15
CA ARG A 249 -6.70 -1.77 30.24
C ARG A 249 -7.07 -1.50 28.78
N GLU A 250 -8.21 -0.83 28.56
CA GLU A 250 -8.71 -0.44 27.22
C GLU A 250 -8.71 1.09 27.11
N CYS A 251 -7.53 1.69 27.37
CA CYS A 251 -7.36 3.12 27.31
C CYS A 251 -7.45 3.59 25.86
N SER A 252 -8.36 4.52 25.60
CA SER A 252 -8.47 5.14 24.25
C SER A 252 -7.44 6.26 24.04
N HIS A 253 -6.64 6.58 25.04
CA HIS A 253 -5.64 7.66 25.05
C HIS A 253 -6.20 9.03 24.72
N GLN A 254 -7.52 9.27 24.89
CA GLN A 254 -8.17 10.53 24.61
C GLN A 254 -8.24 11.45 25.85
N HIS A 255 -8.93 11.01 26.88
CA HIS A 255 -9.23 11.85 28.04
C HIS A 255 -9.04 11.09 29.36
N GLU A 256 -8.55 9.86 29.33
CA GLU A 256 -8.41 9.03 30.52
C GLU A 256 -7.32 9.59 31.44
N PRO A 257 -7.60 9.67 32.76
CA PRO A 257 -6.59 10.09 33.72
C PRO A 257 -5.50 9.01 33.87
N HIS A 258 -4.27 9.46 34.07
CA HIS A 258 -3.11 8.57 34.18
C HIS A 258 -2.90 7.68 32.93
N CYS A 259 -2.97 8.31 31.76
CA CYS A 259 -2.68 7.70 30.47
C CYS A 259 -1.19 7.79 30.18
N GLY A 260 -0.50 6.64 30.03
CA GLY A 260 0.93 6.58 29.75
C GLY A 260 1.30 7.21 28.40
N VAL A 261 0.43 7.05 27.38
CA VAL A 261 0.65 7.68 26.05
C VAL A 261 0.58 9.21 26.15
N GLN A 262 -0.42 9.79 26.83
CA GLN A 262 -0.51 11.24 26.99
C GLN A 262 0.66 11.83 27.80
N GLU A 263 1.14 11.09 28.82
CA GLU A 263 2.34 11.52 29.55
C GLU A 263 3.59 11.47 28.65
N ALA A 264 3.75 10.42 27.84
CA ALA A 264 4.85 10.31 26.88
C ALA A 264 4.82 11.44 25.83
N VAL A 265 3.65 11.87 25.38
CA VAL A 265 3.49 13.03 24.51
C VAL A 265 3.95 14.31 25.20
N LYS A 266 3.52 14.57 26.45
CA LYS A 266 3.94 15.74 27.25
C LYS A 266 5.44 15.77 27.48
N GLU A 267 6.06 14.62 27.66
CA GLU A 267 7.51 14.46 27.83
C GLU A 267 8.29 14.56 26.51
N GLY A 268 7.61 14.68 25.36
CA GLY A 268 8.21 14.74 24.03
C GLY A 268 8.77 13.41 23.52
N LYS A 269 8.42 12.29 24.16
CA LYS A 269 8.80 10.92 23.76
C LYS A 269 7.97 10.43 22.57
N ILE A 270 6.70 10.84 22.51
CA ILE A 270 5.83 10.67 21.35
C ILE A 270 5.69 12.03 20.67
N TRP A 271 5.77 12.04 19.36
CA TRP A 271 5.63 13.25 18.57
C TRP A 271 4.21 13.79 18.65
N GLN A 272 4.06 15.04 19.16
CA GLN A 272 2.77 15.70 19.39
C GLN A 272 1.89 15.70 18.14
N GLU A 273 2.44 16.01 16.97
CA GLU A 273 1.70 16.09 15.70
C GLU A 273 1.05 14.75 15.33
N ARG A 274 1.76 13.61 15.54
CA ARG A 274 1.17 12.29 15.30
C ARG A 274 0.06 11.95 16.30
N TYR A 275 0.22 12.38 17.56
CA TYR A 275 -0.84 12.23 18.54
C TYR A 275 -2.07 13.08 18.19
N ASP A 276 -1.89 14.29 17.66
CA ASP A 276 -2.99 15.13 17.17
C ASP A 276 -3.73 14.45 16.01
N HIS A 277 -2.97 13.87 15.04
CA HIS A 277 -3.57 13.08 13.95
C HIS A 277 -4.32 11.86 14.45
N TYR A 278 -3.80 11.18 15.48
CA TYR A 278 -4.50 10.07 16.13
C TYR A 278 -5.86 10.52 16.68
N GLN A 279 -5.92 11.66 17.34
CA GLN A 279 -7.17 12.22 17.87
C GLN A 279 -8.17 12.53 16.75
N ASP A 280 -7.70 13.16 15.65
CA ASP A 280 -8.53 13.46 14.48
C ASP A 280 -9.11 12.17 13.86
N PHE A 281 -8.28 11.14 13.71
CA PHE A 281 -8.72 9.85 13.15
C PHE A 281 -9.69 9.12 14.08
N TYR A 282 -9.45 9.18 15.38
CA TYR A 282 -10.35 8.59 16.38
C TYR A 282 -11.73 9.25 16.33
N GLU A 283 -11.78 10.57 16.23
CA GLU A 283 -13.03 11.33 16.09
C GLU A 283 -13.73 10.99 14.77
N GLU A 284 -13.01 10.98 13.64
CA GLU A 284 -13.56 10.61 12.33
C GLU A 284 -14.20 9.22 12.35
N ILE A 285 -13.48 8.22 12.91
CA ILE A 285 -13.97 6.85 12.98
C ILE A 285 -15.19 6.77 13.91
N SER A 286 -15.17 7.48 15.05
CA SER A 286 -16.27 7.50 16.03
C SER A 286 -17.56 8.10 15.45
N GLN A 287 -17.45 9.07 14.54
CA GLN A 287 -18.59 9.72 13.90
C GLN A 287 -19.18 8.94 12.72
N ARG A 288 -18.55 7.83 12.32
CA ARG A 288 -19.06 7.01 11.22
C ARG A 288 -20.40 6.41 11.59
N LYS A 289 -21.35 6.53 10.69
CA LYS A 289 -22.61 5.78 10.79
C LYS A 289 -22.31 4.30 10.64
N PRO A 290 -22.82 3.41 11.52
CA PRO A 290 -22.66 1.97 11.38
C PRO A 290 -23.07 1.55 9.98
N MET A 291 -22.17 0.92 9.22
CA MET A 291 -22.56 0.32 7.96
C MET A 291 -23.40 -0.92 8.29
N TYR A 292 -24.73 -0.78 8.17
CA TYR A 292 -25.63 -1.91 8.27
C TYR A 292 -25.26 -2.91 7.16
N GLN A 293 -24.56 -3.97 7.53
CA GLN A 293 -24.41 -5.13 6.65
C GLN A 293 -25.84 -5.68 6.40
N ARG A 294 -26.37 -5.46 5.21
CA ARG A 294 -27.54 -6.18 4.77
C ARG A 294 -27.20 -7.67 4.79
N LYS A 295 -27.65 -8.38 5.84
CA LYS A 295 -27.67 -9.84 5.82
C LYS A 295 -28.40 -10.28 4.56
N LYS A 296 -27.67 -10.89 3.62
CA LYS A 296 -28.26 -11.65 2.52
C LYS A 296 -28.47 -13.09 2.95
#